data_74be232eb9bfcadd91c892fc50090277
#
_entry.id   74be232eb9bfcadd91c892fc50090277
#
_cell.length_a   1.000
_cell.length_b   1.000
_cell.length_c   1.000
_cell.angle_alpha   90.00
_cell.angle_beta   90.00
_cell.angle_gamma   90.00
#
_symmetry.space_group_name_H-M   'P 1'
#
loop_
_entity.id
_entity.type
_entity.pdbx_description
1 polymer ?
#
loop_
_entity_poly.entity_id
_entity_poly.type
_entity_poly.pdbx_seq_one_letter_code
_entity_poly.pdbx_strand_id
1 'polypeptide(L)'
;LPVIIGSIILGWRKGAFLGLVWGLISFVTATIVTTPTSFLFSPFQPVIGSHHGSPWGLFIAFIPRILVGILPYFVYKIANNRLGAGLAAFAGTATNTILVLTSIFLFFGSTLKWSLSYLLGAIVATNSLTEVIIAVILTTAIVPALTKARNNS
;
A
#
# COMPACT_ATOMS: atom_id res chain seq x y z
N LEU A 1 -3.70 -3.36 5.96
CA LEU A 1 -3.47 -3.73 7.37
C LEU A 1 -2.97 -5.18 7.51
N PRO A 2 -3.61 -6.23 6.93
CA PRO A 2 -3.11 -7.62 7.08
C PRO A 2 -1.68 -7.83 6.58
N VAL A 3 -1.28 -7.17 5.50
CA VAL A 3 0.07 -7.24 4.95
C VAL A 3 1.10 -6.66 5.93
N ILE A 4 0.78 -5.54 6.57
CA ILE A 4 1.66 -4.89 7.56
C ILE A 4 1.85 -5.81 8.78
N ILE A 5 0.78 -6.32 9.34
CA ILE A 5 0.82 -7.24 10.48
C ILE A 5 1.56 -8.53 10.10
N GLY A 6 1.24 -9.10 8.94
CA GLY A 6 1.92 -10.28 8.40
C GLY A 6 3.43 -10.06 8.19
N SER A 7 3.82 -8.90 7.70
CA SER A 7 5.23 -8.51 7.57
C SER A 7 5.97 -8.55 8.91
N ILE A 8 5.38 -7.93 9.93
CA ILE A 8 5.98 -7.85 11.26
C ILE A 8 6.09 -9.24 11.92
N ILE A 9 5.04 -10.04 11.85
CA ILE A 9 4.96 -11.33 12.56
C ILE A 9 5.71 -12.44 11.83
N LEU A 10 5.58 -12.52 10.50
CA LEU A 10 6.07 -13.62 9.69
C LEU A 10 7.44 -13.34 9.04
N GLY A 11 7.90 -12.10 9.09
CA GLY A 11 9.14 -11.63 8.49
C GLY A 11 8.96 -11.03 7.10
N TRP A 12 9.98 -10.31 6.64
CA TRP A 12 9.93 -9.53 5.42
C TRP A 12 9.69 -10.34 4.13
N ARG A 13 10.19 -11.58 4.07
CA ARG A 13 9.98 -12.45 2.89
C ARG A 13 8.53 -12.86 2.72
N LYS A 14 7.88 -13.28 3.79
CA LYS A 14 6.45 -13.62 3.79
C LYS A 14 5.60 -12.35 3.64
N GLY A 15 6.03 -11.26 4.24
CA GLY A 15 5.42 -9.94 4.05
C GLY A 15 5.46 -9.48 2.59
N ALA A 16 6.60 -9.63 1.90
CA ALA A 16 6.73 -9.34 0.48
C ALA A 16 5.78 -10.20 -0.37
N PHE A 17 5.66 -11.50 -0.04
CA PHE A 17 4.71 -12.39 -0.70
C PHE A 17 3.26 -11.95 -0.49
N LEU A 18 2.87 -11.58 0.73
CA LEU A 18 1.55 -11.03 1.02
C LEU A 18 1.29 -9.73 0.25
N GLY A 19 2.29 -8.87 0.13
CA GLY A 19 2.22 -7.66 -0.67
C GLY A 19 2.01 -7.95 -2.16
N LEU A 20 2.71 -8.96 -2.68
CA LEU A 20 2.54 -9.42 -4.05
C LEU A 20 1.12 -9.97 -4.30
N VAL A 21 0.60 -10.79 -3.39
CA VAL A 21 -0.78 -11.29 -3.46
C VAL A 21 -1.78 -10.13 -3.43
N TRP A 22 -1.57 -9.15 -2.57
CA TRP A 22 -2.41 -7.95 -2.52
C TRP A 22 -2.34 -7.16 -3.84
N GLY A 23 -1.14 -7.01 -4.42
CA GLY A 23 -0.95 -6.40 -5.73
C GLY A 23 -1.70 -7.15 -6.83
N LEU A 24 -1.65 -8.48 -6.81
CA LEU A 24 -2.39 -9.33 -7.74
C LEU A 24 -3.91 -9.15 -7.60
N ILE A 25 -4.43 -9.12 -6.38
CA ILE A 25 -5.84 -8.85 -6.12
C ILE A 25 -6.23 -7.48 -6.66
N SER A 26 -5.42 -6.45 -6.42
CA SER A 26 -5.66 -5.11 -6.94
C SER A 26 -5.69 -5.07 -8.47
N PHE A 27 -4.76 -5.77 -9.12
CA PHE A 27 -4.68 -5.89 -10.57
C PHE A 27 -5.92 -6.59 -11.14
N VAL A 28 -6.28 -7.74 -10.60
CA VAL A 28 -7.45 -8.53 -11.05
C VAL A 28 -8.73 -7.74 -10.84
N THR A 29 -8.91 -7.14 -9.67
CA THR A 29 -10.07 -6.31 -9.35
C THR A 29 -10.18 -5.13 -10.31
N ALA A 30 -9.10 -4.42 -10.57
CA ALA A 30 -9.08 -3.29 -11.49
C ALA A 30 -9.37 -3.71 -12.95
N THR A 31 -9.04 -4.94 -13.32
CA THR A 31 -9.33 -5.48 -14.66
C THR A 31 -10.79 -5.88 -14.81
N ILE A 32 -11.39 -6.50 -13.79
CA ILE A 32 -12.76 -7.03 -13.83
C ILE A 32 -13.78 -5.94 -13.49
N VAL A 33 -13.52 -5.16 -12.43
CA VAL A 33 -14.41 -4.10 -11.97
C VAL A 33 -13.94 -2.79 -12.58
N THR A 34 -14.55 -2.41 -13.69
CA THR A 34 -14.21 -1.17 -14.41
C THR A 34 -14.70 0.04 -13.63
N THR A 35 -13.78 0.80 -13.09
CA THR A 35 -14.00 2.11 -12.46
C THR A 35 -13.23 3.19 -13.21
N PRO A 36 -13.54 4.48 -13.05
CA PRO A 36 -12.79 5.56 -13.69
C PRO A 36 -11.28 5.57 -13.40
N THR A 37 -10.86 4.88 -12.35
CA THR A 37 -9.45 4.79 -11.91
C THR A 37 -8.80 3.42 -12.17
N SER A 38 -9.51 2.48 -12.78
CA SER A 38 -9.00 1.13 -13.02
C SER A 38 -7.75 1.09 -13.88
N PHE A 39 -7.58 2.04 -14.80
CA PHE A 39 -6.36 2.14 -15.62
C PHE A 39 -5.09 2.37 -14.82
N LEU A 40 -5.19 2.87 -13.59
CA LEU A 40 -4.04 3.09 -12.69
C LEU A 40 -3.41 1.78 -12.19
N PHE A 41 -4.19 0.70 -12.16
CA PHE A 41 -3.78 -0.59 -11.62
C PHE A 41 -3.81 -1.73 -12.63
N SER A 42 -4.29 -1.49 -13.85
CA SER A 42 -4.39 -2.51 -14.89
C SER A 42 -3.96 -1.96 -16.25
N PRO A 43 -3.04 -2.66 -16.97
CA PRO A 43 -2.65 -2.28 -18.31
C PRO A 43 -3.73 -2.59 -19.36
N PHE A 44 -4.76 -3.37 -19.01
CA PHE A 44 -5.87 -3.73 -19.89
C PHE A 44 -7.00 -2.72 -19.92
N GLN A 45 -7.00 -1.76 -18.99
CA GLN A 45 -7.98 -0.69 -18.96
C GLN A 45 -7.46 0.54 -19.70
N PRO A 46 -8.27 1.16 -20.57
CA PRO A 46 -7.82 2.33 -21.32
C PRO A 46 -7.59 3.52 -20.41
N VAL A 47 -6.50 4.22 -20.63
CA VAL A 47 -6.21 5.48 -19.94
C VAL A 47 -7.23 6.54 -20.39
N ILE A 48 -7.64 7.43 -19.50
CA ILE A 48 -8.58 8.52 -19.81
C ILE A 48 -8.03 9.34 -20.98
N GLY A 49 -8.81 9.47 -22.03
CA GLY A 49 -8.43 10.17 -23.27
C GLY A 49 -7.60 9.34 -24.26
N SER A 50 -7.43 8.05 -24.01
CA SER A 50 -6.71 7.10 -24.88
C SER A 50 -7.55 5.84 -25.10
N HIS A 51 -7.30 5.15 -26.23
CA HIS A 51 -7.89 3.84 -26.52
C HIS A 51 -7.02 2.67 -26.02
N HIS A 52 -5.88 2.95 -25.42
CA HIS A 52 -4.90 1.96 -24.99
C HIS A 52 -4.65 2.06 -23.49
N GLY A 53 -4.42 0.90 -22.86
CA GLY A 53 -3.92 0.81 -21.49
C GLY A 53 -2.43 1.15 -21.39
N SER A 54 -1.91 1.29 -20.17
CA SER A 54 -0.51 1.58 -19.92
C SER A 54 0.14 0.48 -19.08
N PRO A 55 1.35 -0.01 -19.44
CA PRO A 55 2.07 -1.02 -18.64
C PRO A 55 2.47 -0.50 -17.25
N TRP A 56 2.46 0.81 -17.02
CA TRP A 56 2.73 1.42 -15.72
C TRP A 56 1.68 1.07 -14.67
N GLY A 57 0.48 0.65 -15.07
CA GLY A 57 -0.53 0.11 -14.17
C GLY A 57 -0.05 -1.11 -13.40
N LEU A 58 0.73 -2.00 -14.01
CA LEU A 58 1.37 -3.13 -13.33
C LEU A 58 2.36 -2.66 -12.26
N PHE A 59 3.20 -1.69 -12.58
CA PHE A 59 4.15 -1.11 -11.64
C PHE A 59 3.44 -0.54 -10.41
N ILE A 60 2.39 0.27 -10.61
CA ILE A 60 1.60 0.88 -9.53
C ILE A 60 0.86 -0.17 -8.71
N ALA A 61 0.40 -1.26 -9.34
CA ALA A 61 -0.29 -2.34 -8.63
C ALA A 61 0.63 -3.17 -7.74
N PHE A 62 1.87 -3.45 -8.17
CA PHE A 62 2.74 -4.41 -7.49
C PHE A 62 3.80 -3.76 -6.61
N ILE A 63 4.56 -2.81 -7.10
CA ILE A 63 5.75 -2.29 -6.40
C ILE A 63 5.40 -1.67 -5.04
N PRO A 64 4.44 -0.76 -4.90
CA PRO A 64 4.08 -0.21 -3.59
C PRO A 64 3.62 -1.28 -2.60
N ARG A 65 2.86 -2.27 -3.05
CA ARG A 65 2.31 -3.34 -2.21
C ARG A 65 3.39 -4.27 -1.70
N ILE A 66 4.36 -4.63 -2.54
CA ILE A 66 5.51 -5.43 -2.13
C ILE A 66 6.34 -4.67 -1.08
N LEU A 67 6.58 -3.39 -1.27
CA LEU A 67 7.32 -2.56 -0.31
C LEU A 67 6.58 -2.39 1.01
N VAL A 68 5.25 -2.27 0.99
CA VAL A 68 4.41 -2.32 2.21
C VAL A 68 4.54 -3.67 2.92
N GLY A 69 4.82 -4.73 2.21
CA GLY A 69 5.10 -6.06 2.79
C GLY A 69 6.51 -6.22 3.35
N ILE A 70 7.44 -5.33 3.03
CA ILE A 70 8.85 -5.40 3.44
C ILE A 70 9.18 -4.40 4.54
N LEU A 71 8.88 -3.12 4.33
CA LEU A 71 9.34 -2.01 5.17
C LEU A 71 8.86 -2.08 6.62
N PRO A 72 7.60 -2.46 6.93
CA PRO A 72 7.14 -2.53 8.31
C PRO A 72 7.97 -3.47 9.19
N TYR A 73 8.47 -4.57 8.63
CA TYR A 73 9.34 -5.50 9.36
C TYR A 73 10.62 -4.81 9.84
N PHE A 74 11.30 -4.08 8.96
CA PHE A 74 12.54 -3.40 9.33
C PHE A 74 12.30 -2.26 10.31
N VAL A 75 11.24 -1.50 10.15
CA VAL A 75 10.85 -0.44 11.09
C VAL A 75 10.53 -1.03 12.47
N TYR A 76 9.76 -2.11 12.52
CA TYR A 76 9.46 -2.79 13.78
C TYR A 76 10.70 -3.34 14.48
N LYS A 77 11.65 -3.87 13.70
CA LYS A 77 12.90 -4.43 14.24
C LYS A 77 13.77 -3.41 14.99
N ILE A 78 13.65 -2.13 14.63
CA ILE A 78 14.41 -1.06 15.29
C ILE A 78 13.94 -0.85 16.72
N ALA A 79 12.64 -0.84 16.97
CA ALA A 79 12.09 -0.52 18.28
C ALA A 79 11.49 -1.74 19.02
N ASN A 80 11.09 -2.79 18.34
CA ASN A 80 10.59 -4.08 18.83
C ASN A 80 9.64 -4.01 20.05
N ASN A 81 8.76 -3.01 20.08
CA ASN A 81 7.79 -2.75 21.15
C ASN A 81 6.49 -2.21 20.53
N ARG A 82 5.55 -1.77 21.39
CA ARG A 82 4.27 -1.20 20.93
C ARG A 82 4.46 0.04 20.05
N LEU A 83 5.40 0.91 20.40
CA LEU A 83 5.75 2.08 19.59
C LEU A 83 6.30 1.64 18.22
N GLY A 84 7.18 0.65 18.19
CA GLY A 84 7.69 0.06 16.96
C GLY A 84 6.58 -0.49 16.06
N ALA A 85 5.57 -1.13 16.63
CA ALA A 85 4.40 -1.61 15.89
C ALA A 85 3.59 -0.45 15.27
N GLY A 86 3.38 0.62 16.02
CA GLY A 86 2.72 1.83 15.54
C GLY A 86 3.51 2.53 14.42
N LEU A 87 4.82 2.68 14.62
CA LEU A 87 5.72 3.27 13.61
C LEU A 87 5.79 2.42 12.34
N ALA A 88 5.80 1.10 12.47
CA ALA A 88 5.77 0.18 11.33
C ALA A 88 4.47 0.29 10.53
N ALA A 89 3.33 0.43 11.22
CA ALA A 89 2.04 0.64 10.58
C ALA A 89 1.99 1.99 9.85
N PHE A 90 2.46 3.05 10.49
CA PHE A 90 2.57 4.37 9.88
C PHE A 90 3.47 4.32 8.64
N ALA A 91 4.67 3.77 8.76
CA ALA A 91 5.61 3.65 7.66
C ALA A 91 5.05 2.84 6.50
N GLY A 92 4.40 1.70 6.76
CA GLY A 92 3.79 0.88 5.72
C GLY A 92 2.66 1.61 4.98
N THR A 93 1.76 2.25 5.71
CA THR A 93 0.63 2.99 5.11
C THR A 93 1.12 4.23 4.36
N ALA A 94 2.04 5.00 4.94
CA ALA A 94 2.63 6.17 4.31
C ALA A 94 3.40 5.77 3.03
N THR A 95 4.17 4.70 3.08
CA THR A 95 4.90 4.16 1.91
C THR A 95 3.94 3.84 0.77
N ASN A 96 2.83 3.14 1.05
CA ASN A 96 1.83 2.84 0.04
C ASN A 96 1.28 4.12 -0.60
N THR A 97 0.82 5.06 0.22
CA THR A 97 0.23 6.31 -0.25
C THR A 97 1.22 7.14 -1.06
N ILE A 98 2.43 7.36 -0.54
CA ILE A 98 3.46 8.16 -1.21
C ILE A 98 3.88 7.51 -2.53
N LEU A 99 4.14 6.21 -2.54
CA LEU A 99 4.59 5.52 -3.76
C LEU A 99 3.52 5.45 -4.83
N VAL A 100 2.28 5.17 -4.45
CA VAL A 100 1.16 5.15 -5.41
C VAL A 100 0.95 6.53 -6.02
N LEU A 101 0.89 7.57 -5.21
CA LEU A 101 0.65 8.93 -5.68
C LEU A 101 1.82 9.49 -6.50
N THR A 102 3.05 9.22 -6.07
CA THR A 102 4.25 9.60 -6.82
C THR A 102 4.29 8.89 -8.18
N SER A 103 3.97 7.60 -8.22
CA SER A 103 3.92 6.83 -9.45
C SER A 103 2.83 7.34 -10.40
N ILE A 104 1.66 7.66 -9.88
CA ILE A 104 0.58 8.26 -10.67
C ILE A 104 1.03 9.61 -11.23
N PHE A 105 1.64 10.44 -10.43
CA PHE A 105 2.15 11.75 -10.87
C PHE A 105 3.22 11.61 -11.95
N LEU A 106 4.19 10.71 -11.78
CA LEU A 106 5.29 10.51 -12.72
C LEU A 106 4.84 9.90 -14.05
N PHE A 107 3.96 8.90 -14.00
CA PHE A 107 3.58 8.13 -15.19
C PHE A 107 2.33 8.68 -15.89
N PHE A 108 1.42 9.27 -15.16
CA PHE A 108 0.14 9.76 -15.67
C PHE A 108 -0.09 11.27 -15.47
N GLY A 109 0.79 11.97 -14.76
CA GLY A 109 0.62 13.38 -14.45
C GLY A 109 0.49 14.27 -15.70
N SER A 110 1.31 14.02 -16.72
CA SER A 110 1.24 14.74 -17.99
C SER A 110 -0.02 14.40 -18.79
N THR A 111 -0.45 13.15 -18.76
CA THR A 111 -1.63 12.66 -19.49
C THR A 111 -2.92 13.15 -18.83
N LEU A 112 -2.98 13.12 -17.51
CA LEU A 112 -4.16 13.53 -16.74
C LEU A 112 -4.17 15.04 -16.43
N LYS A 113 -3.05 15.73 -16.68
CA LYS A 113 -2.86 17.15 -16.33
C LYS A 113 -3.14 17.45 -14.84
N TRP A 114 -2.92 16.47 -14.00
CA TRP A 114 -3.09 16.63 -12.55
C TRP A 114 -1.91 17.38 -11.97
N SER A 115 -2.19 18.41 -11.19
CA SER A 115 -1.17 19.13 -10.42
C SER A 115 -0.79 18.36 -9.16
N LEU A 116 0.40 18.62 -8.64
CA LEU A 116 0.82 18.09 -7.34
C LEU A 116 -0.15 18.49 -6.23
N SER A 117 -0.68 19.73 -6.28
CA SER A 117 -1.69 20.21 -5.32
C SER A 117 -2.98 19.40 -5.38
N TYR A 118 -3.41 18.97 -6.57
CA TYR A 118 -4.58 18.11 -6.72
C TYR A 118 -4.36 16.74 -6.09
N LEU A 119 -3.19 16.13 -6.30
CA LEU A 119 -2.84 14.85 -5.71
C LEU A 119 -2.71 14.93 -4.18
N LEU A 120 -2.10 15.99 -3.66
CA LEU A 120 -2.03 16.22 -2.21
C LEU A 120 -3.43 16.44 -1.62
N GLY A 121 -4.30 17.18 -2.29
CA GLY A 121 -5.69 17.33 -1.90
C GLY A 121 -6.45 16.01 -1.90
N ALA A 122 -6.19 15.13 -2.87
CA ALA A 122 -6.75 13.79 -2.92
C ALA A 122 -6.32 12.92 -1.74
N ILE A 123 -5.06 13.02 -1.26
CA ILE A 123 -4.58 12.34 -0.05
C ILE A 123 -5.41 12.75 1.17
N VAL A 124 -5.66 14.03 1.33
CA VAL A 124 -6.43 14.57 2.47
C VAL A 124 -7.90 14.22 2.35
N ALA A 125 -8.46 14.28 1.15
CA ALA A 125 -9.88 14.03 0.90
C ALA A 125 -10.25 12.53 0.89
N THR A 126 -9.34 11.65 0.51
CA THR A 126 -9.56 10.20 0.48
C THR A 126 -9.11 9.57 1.79
N ASN A 127 -9.88 9.45 2.81
CA ASN A 127 -9.72 8.60 4.01
C ASN A 127 -8.29 8.11 4.39
N SER A 128 -7.24 8.62 3.75
CA SER A 128 -5.85 8.18 3.98
C SER A 128 -5.40 8.44 5.41
N LEU A 129 -5.80 9.58 5.99
CA LEU A 129 -5.56 9.87 7.41
C LEU A 129 -6.28 8.89 8.32
N THR A 130 -7.54 8.59 8.02
CA THR A 130 -8.33 7.60 8.78
C THR A 130 -7.71 6.22 8.66
N GLU A 131 -7.25 5.82 7.46
CA GLU A 131 -6.57 4.55 7.23
C GLU A 131 -5.28 4.44 8.05
N VAL A 132 -4.47 5.48 8.09
CA VAL A 132 -3.25 5.54 8.91
C VAL A 132 -3.58 5.39 10.39
N ILE A 133 -4.55 6.14 10.90
CA ILE A 133 -4.95 6.11 12.31
C ILE A 133 -5.43 4.71 12.70
N ILE A 134 -6.32 4.12 11.92
CA ILE A 134 -6.84 2.76 12.14
C ILE A 134 -5.70 1.74 12.08
N ALA A 135 -4.82 1.83 11.08
CA ALA A 135 -3.67 0.94 10.95
C ALA A 135 -2.74 1.01 12.16
N VAL A 136 -2.43 2.20 12.63
CA VAL A 136 -1.58 2.41 13.82
C VAL A 136 -2.23 1.82 15.06
N ILE A 137 -3.50 2.14 15.32
CA ILE A 137 -4.23 1.66 16.52
C ILE A 137 -4.31 0.12 16.52
N LEU A 138 -4.76 -0.48 15.42
CA LEU A 138 -4.94 -1.92 15.34
C LEU A 138 -3.60 -2.67 15.36
N THR A 139 -2.58 -2.18 14.68
CA THR A 139 -1.26 -2.83 14.68
C THR A 139 -0.62 -2.75 16.07
N THR A 140 -0.73 -1.61 16.73
CA THR A 140 -0.23 -1.42 18.11
C THR A 140 -0.91 -2.34 19.12
N ALA A 141 -2.17 -2.66 18.90
CA ALA A 141 -2.93 -3.59 19.76
C ALA A 141 -2.64 -5.06 19.42
N ILE A 142 -2.65 -5.41 18.13
CA ILE A 142 -2.62 -6.79 17.65
C ILE A 142 -1.21 -7.38 17.70
N VAL A 143 -0.19 -6.64 17.25
CA VAL A 143 1.19 -7.18 17.12
C VAL A 143 1.76 -7.66 18.46
N PRO A 144 1.68 -6.91 19.56
CA PRO A 144 2.18 -7.39 20.85
C PRO A 144 1.43 -8.62 21.35
N ALA A 145 0.10 -8.68 21.12
CA ALA A 145 -0.71 -9.82 21.51
C ALA A 145 -0.31 -11.10 20.75
N LEU A 146 -0.13 -11.01 19.44
CA LEU A 146 0.30 -12.13 18.61
C LEU A 146 1.75 -12.55 18.91
N THR A 147 2.64 -11.59 19.14
CA THR A 147 4.03 -11.88 19.51
C THR A 147 4.11 -12.64 20.83
N LYS A 148 3.31 -12.22 21.82
CA LYS A 148 3.21 -12.91 23.12
C LYS A 148 2.65 -14.34 22.97
N ALA A 149 1.61 -14.50 22.16
CA ALA A 149 1.03 -15.82 21.90
C ALA A 149 2.05 -16.77 21.22
N ARG A 150 2.82 -16.26 20.24
CA ARG A 150 3.85 -17.03 19.56
C ARG A 150 5.00 -17.46 20.49
N ASN A 151 5.39 -16.61 21.44
CA ASN A 151 6.48 -16.93 22.37
C ASN A 151 6.05 -17.90 23.47
N ASN A 152 4.74 -18.07 23.70
CA ASN A 152 4.18 -19.00 24.68
C ASN A 152 3.79 -20.37 24.10
N SER A 153 3.89 -20.53 22.78
CA SER A 153 3.66 -21.80 22.07
C SER A 153 4.98 -22.43 21.66
#